data_c121e18049c15e0b4fc36df4aae946a0
#
_entry.id   c121e18049c15e0b4fc36df4aae946a0
#
_cell.length_a   1.000
_cell.length_b   1.000
_cell.length_c   1.000
_cell.angle_alpha   90.00
_cell.angle_beta   90.00
_cell.angle_gamma   90.00
#
_symmetry.space_group_name_H-M   'P 1'
#
loop_
_entity.id
_entity.type
_entity.pdbx_description
1 polymer ?
#
loop_
_entity_poly.entity_id
_entity_poly.type
_entity_poly.pdbx_seq_one_letter_code
_entity_poly.pdbx_strand_id
1 'polypeptide(L)'
;MTHPQPALFGRRTLLKGAAGLGLAGLLGAATACGGDGSGGGSSSKTLKMLYFGEQSAATELQNRLQPAITKLDPTIKFEIAAINGTDWNDFLAKVLTQVAAGTPPDIISVATEGLQLMAQKELAVPLDDYVTKDMADLKESYFADVHPALVESMMYEGHLWELPDSFNAGNMFYNTGLFEQAGVDAPAGGWTIDDFENAASKVANIKGINGFGWVVRLWGSWTSFMYANNANLLEEGKYDGGDWLWNSAYAGDPAAAGRKGGWKWGAPTANSPGTVEALDYMIQLNKKGLSPKPDVGGGGTLQGLFASNRLGMAIGGGFWAGGLTNAGMKKGSFDVQLFPKWQSQRHLFGAGGYAIFKSSQKKDLAWETLKQLVKPETFDIVFPGNVTTPGRKSLMTAERYAKTGPKNWSVFYDTLTKHPETMPIPAPPYYNAMATALNQRTTQAMSSGDAKAALDGLQNDLEKAAS
;
A
#
# COMPACT_ATOMS: atom_id res chain seq x y z
N MET A 1 41.07 -27.09 -2.51
CA MET A 1 39.71 -27.51 -2.92
C MET A 1 39.02 -26.24 -3.41
N THR A 2 38.91 -26.12 -4.69
CA THR A 2 38.46 -24.93 -5.43
C THR A 2 36.96 -25.03 -5.64
N HIS A 3 36.23 -24.03 -5.17
CA HIS A 3 34.80 -23.87 -5.52
C HIS A 3 34.64 -23.13 -6.83
N PRO A 4 33.74 -23.55 -7.74
CA PRO A 4 33.49 -22.86 -9.00
C PRO A 4 32.58 -21.66 -8.81
N GLN A 5 32.92 -20.52 -9.43
CA GLN A 5 32.08 -19.33 -9.57
C GLN A 5 31.00 -19.57 -10.63
N PRO A 6 29.79 -19.02 -10.51
CA PRO A 6 28.79 -19.04 -11.58
C PRO A 6 29.09 -17.97 -12.64
N ALA A 7 28.94 -18.36 -13.88
CA ALA A 7 29.22 -17.61 -15.08
C ALA A 7 28.20 -16.45 -15.29
N LEU A 8 28.75 -15.28 -15.60
CA LEU A 8 28.04 -14.12 -16.13
C LEU A 8 27.56 -14.42 -17.58
N PHE A 9 26.26 -14.49 -17.80
CA PHE A 9 25.68 -14.49 -19.14
C PHE A 9 25.57 -13.07 -19.69
N GLY A 10 26.33 -12.79 -20.72
CA GLY A 10 26.37 -11.55 -21.47
C GLY A 10 25.09 -11.32 -22.29
N ARG A 11 24.60 -10.10 -22.24
CA ARG A 11 23.60 -9.57 -23.19
C ARG A 11 24.25 -9.45 -24.57
N ARG A 12 23.80 -10.22 -25.53
CA ARG A 12 23.71 -9.93 -26.99
C ARG A 12 23.55 -11.24 -27.75
N THR A 13 22.37 -11.45 -28.29
CA THR A 13 22.06 -12.11 -29.57
C THR A 13 20.72 -12.80 -29.46
N LEU A 14 19.71 -12.19 -30.05
CA LEU A 14 18.56 -12.87 -30.68
C LEU A 14 17.63 -11.82 -31.30
N LEU A 15 18.07 -11.34 -32.44
CA LEU A 15 17.19 -10.78 -33.44
C LEU A 15 17.61 -11.44 -34.77
N LYS A 16 16.82 -12.40 -35.25
CA LYS A 16 16.60 -12.75 -36.65
C LYS A 16 15.90 -14.10 -36.75
N GLY A 17 14.74 -14.10 -37.34
CA GLY A 17 14.04 -15.32 -37.72
C GLY A 17 12.53 -15.09 -37.77
N ALA A 18 12.07 -14.29 -38.73
CA ALA A 18 10.66 -14.16 -39.09
C ALA A 18 10.31 -15.11 -40.22
N ALA A 19 9.03 -15.35 -40.29
CA ALA A 19 8.23 -15.73 -41.46
C ALA A 19 8.00 -17.22 -41.74
N GLY A 20 6.74 -17.56 -41.69
CA GLY A 20 6.13 -18.32 -42.76
C GLY A 20 5.48 -19.65 -42.39
N LEU A 21 4.18 -19.73 -42.74
CA LEU A 21 3.39 -20.94 -43.05
C LEU A 21 2.89 -21.73 -41.81
N GLY A 22 1.63 -22.10 -41.69
CA GLY A 22 0.52 -22.23 -42.59
C GLY A 22 -0.68 -22.77 -41.83
N LEU A 23 -1.85 -22.33 -42.18
CA LEU A 23 -3.11 -22.93 -41.83
C LEU A 23 -3.25 -24.35 -42.39
N ALA A 24 -3.58 -25.31 -41.53
CA ALA A 24 -4.35 -26.49 -41.94
C ALA A 24 -4.92 -27.15 -40.71
N GLY A 25 -6.12 -27.11 -40.48
CA GLY A 25 -7.30 -27.90 -40.34
C GLY A 25 -7.13 -29.23 -39.58
N LEU A 26 -7.89 -29.35 -38.49
CA LEU A 26 -8.43 -30.65 -38.04
C LEU A 26 -9.80 -30.38 -37.42
N LEU A 27 -10.83 -30.51 -38.29
CA LEU A 27 -12.18 -30.85 -37.90
C LEU A 27 -12.18 -32.32 -37.51
N GLY A 28 -12.60 -32.64 -36.31
CA GLY A 28 -12.67 -34.02 -35.79
C GLY A 28 -13.82 -34.18 -34.81
N ALA A 29 -14.98 -34.54 -35.37
CA ALA A 29 -16.03 -35.40 -34.81
C ALA A 29 -16.63 -35.04 -33.44
N ALA A 30 -17.79 -34.40 -33.48
CA ALA A 30 -18.83 -34.48 -32.48
C ALA A 30 -19.46 -35.88 -32.52
N THR A 31 -19.33 -36.64 -31.43
CA THR A 31 -20.23 -37.74 -31.13
C THR A 31 -21.20 -37.30 -30.05
N ALA A 32 -22.41 -37.07 -30.46
CA ALA A 32 -23.55 -36.91 -29.61
C ALA A 32 -23.85 -38.23 -28.90
N CYS A 33 -23.85 -38.27 -27.59
CA CYS A 33 -24.61 -39.19 -26.80
C CYS A 33 -25.54 -38.39 -25.89
N GLY A 34 -26.84 -38.40 -26.21
CA GLY A 34 -27.87 -37.92 -25.34
C GLY A 34 -27.94 -38.74 -24.05
N GLY A 35 -28.10 -38.05 -22.95
CA GLY A 35 -28.41 -38.61 -21.65
C GLY A 35 -29.08 -37.48 -20.86
N ASP A 36 -30.36 -37.56 -20.66
CA ASP A 36 -31.13 -36.80 -19.69
C ASP A 36 -30.46 -36.90 -18.32
N GLY A 37 -30.03 -35.78 -17.80
CA GLY A 37 -29.49 -35.68 -16.46
C GLY A 37 -29.69 -34.25 -15.96
N SER A 38 -30.65 -34.07 -15.08
CA SER A 38 -30.97 -32.90 -14.32
C SER A 38 -29.70 -32.10 -13.97
N GLY A 39 -29.64 -30.85 -14.42
CA GLY A 39 -28.56 -29.93 -14.15
C GLY A 39 -28.49 -29.54 -12.68
N GLY A 40 -27.82 -30.36 -11.90
CA GLY A 40 -27.19 -29.96 -10.66
C GLY A 40 -25.86 -29.29 -11.02
N GLY A 41 -25.86 -27.97 -11.17
CA GLY A 41 -24.62 -27.19 -11.21
C GLY A 41 -23.85 -27.51 -9.95
N SER A 42 -22.82 -28.34 -10.05
CA SER A 42 -21.82 -28.52 -9.01
C SER A 42 -21.15 -27.16 -8.81
N SER A 43 -21.68 -26.36 -7.88
CA SER A 43 -21.03 -25.13 -7.46
C SER A 43 -19.68 -25.55 -6.89
N SER A 44 -18.64 -25.31 -7.67
CA SER A 44 -17.27 -25.54 -7.23
C SER A 44 -17.11 -24.90 -5.85
N LYS A 45 -16.82 -25.73 -4.84
CA LYS A 45 -16.56 -25.28 -3.47
C LYS A 45 -15.17 -24.67 -3.32
N THR A 46 -14.59 -24.18 -4.41
CA THR A 46 -13.33 -23.46 -4.41
C THR A 46 -13.61 -21.95 -4.23
N LEU A 47 -13.09 -21.38 -3.15
CA LEU A 47 -13.05 -19.95 -2.93
C LEU A 47 -11.71 -19.41 -3.42
N LYS A 48 -11.73 -18.39 -4.26
CA LYS A 48 -10.52 -17.82 -4.89
C LYS A 48 -10.22 -16.43 -4.39
N MET A 49 -8.95 -16.16 -4.07
CA MET A 49 -8.46 -14.84 -3.66
C MET A 49 -7.33 -14.37 -4.58
N LEU A 50 -7.32 -13.08 -4.94
CA LEU A 50 -6.15 -12.42 -5.53
C LEU A 50 -5.28 -11.80 -4.46
N TYR A 51 -3.97 -11.94 -4.63
CA TYR A 51 -2.95 -11.46 -3.72
C TYR A 51 -1.89 -10.66 -4.47
N PHE A 52 -1.49 -9.50 -3.93
CA PHE A 52 -0.38 -8.72 -4.47
C PHE A 52 0.96 -9.32 -4.01
N GLY A 53 1.72 -9.89 -4.91
CA GLY A 53 3.03 -10.47 -4.62
C GLY A 53 3.40 -11.63 -5.53
N GLU A 54 4.38 -12.43 -5.09
CA GLU A 54 4.88 -13.59 -5.80
C GLU A 54 4.03 -14.84 -5.54
N GLN A 55 3.93 -15.72 -6.54
CA GLN A 55 3.14 -16.95 -6.43
C GLN A 55 3.64 -17.89 -5.31
N SER A 56 4.94 -17.90 -5.03
CA SER A 56 5.50 -18.67 -3.91
C SER A 56 4.96 -18.19 -2.56
N ALA A 57 4.91 -16.87 -2.36
CA ALA A 57 4.33 -16.27 -1.17
C ALA A 57 2.82 -16.54 -1.07
N ALA A 58 2.08 -16.42 -2.17
CA ALA A 58 0.66 -16.75 -2.21
C ALA A 58 0.39 -18.23 -1.85
N THR A 59 1.22 -19.15 -2.34
CA THR A 59 1.10 -20.58 -2.03
C THR A 59 1.37 -20.85 -0.54
N GLU A 60 2.39 -20.23 0.04
CA GLU A 60 2.67 -20.36 1.47
C GLU A 60 1.52 -19.79 2.31
N LEU A 61 1.01 -18.61 1.95
CA LEU A 61 -0.13 -17.97 2.59
C LEU A 61 -1.39 -18.85 2.51
N GLN A 62 -1.67 -19.42 1.34
CA GLN A 62 -2.78 -20.37 1.14
C GLN A 62 -2.69 -21.56 2.10
N ASN A 63 -1.51 -22.18 2.19
CA ASN A 63 -1.30 -23.33 3.07
C ASN A 63 -1.48 -22.98 4.55
N ARG A 64 -1.08 -21.79 4.96
CA ARG A 64 -1.24 -21.29 6.34
C ARG A 64 -2.69 -20.94 6.67
N LEU A 65 -3.45 -20.39 5.70
CA LEU A 65 -4.84 -19.99 5.90
C LEU A 65 -5.83 -21.14 5.75
N GLN A 66 -5.54 -22.17 4.94
CA GLN A 66 -6.45 -23.30 4.67
C GLN A 66 -7.02 -23.94 5.95
N PRO A 67 -6.25 -24.16 7.04
CA PRO A 67 -6.81 -24.72 8.28
C PRO A 67 -7.87 -23.83 8.95
N ALA A 68 -7.71 -22.52 8.89
CA ALA A 68 -8.68 -21.56 9.43
C ALA A 68 -9.97 -21.56 8.57
N ILE A 69 -9.81 -21.57 7.26
CA ILE A 69 -10.94 -21.60 6.32
C ILE A 69 -11.69 -22.94 6.39
N THR A 70 -10.98 -24.06 6.51
CA THR A 70 -11.58 -25.41 6.65
C THR A 70 -12.43 -25.54 7.92
N LYS A 71 -12.16 -24.74 8.97
CA LYS A 71 -13.02 -24.69 10.16
C LYS A 71 -14.39 -24.06 9.88
N LEU A 72 -14.50 -23.21 8.86
CA LEU A 72 -15.78 -22.61 8.44
C LEU A 72 -16.63 -23.64 7.69
N ASP A 73 -16.03 -24.33 6.74
CA ASP A 73 -16.61 -25.44 6.00
C ASP A 73 -15.49 -26.41 5.57
N PRO A 74 -15.47 -27.66 6.06
CA PRO A 74 -14.41 -28.63 5.74
C PRO A 74 -14.38 -29.02 4.26
N THR A 75 -15.38 -28.67 3.48
CA THR A 75 -15.45 -28.97 2.04
C THR A 75 -14.93 -27.84 1.16
N ILE A 76 -14.55 -26.68 1.76
CA ILE A 76 -13.99 -25.53 1.02
C ILE A 76 -12.54 -25.78 0.66
N LYS A 77 -12.21 -25.62 -0.61
CA LYS A 77 -10.87 -25.42 -1.10
C LYS A 77 -10.60 -23.93 -1.22
N PHE A 78 -9.60 -23.41 -0.52
CA PHE A 78 -9.17 -22.02 -0.65
C PHE A 78 -7.99 -21.94 -1.61
N GLU A 79 -8.07 -21.08 -2.62
CA GLU A 79 -7.01 -20.88 -3.60
C GLU A 79 -6.61 -19.41 -3.65
N ILE A 80 -5.30 -19.13 -3.55
CA ILE A 80 -4.74 -17.80 -3.70
C ILE A 80 -3.92 -17.74 -4.99
N ALA A 81 -4.30 -16.83 -5.89
CA ALA A 81 -3.52 -16.49 -7.07
C ALA A 81 -2.77 -15.19 -6.84
N ALA A 82 -1.46 -15.18 -7.13
CA ALA A 82 -0.66 -13.98 -7.04
C ALA A 82 -0.66 -13.18 -8.33
N ILE A 83 -0.65 -11.86 -8.18
CA ILE A 83 -0.26 -10.94 -9.25
C ILE A 83 0.95 -10.18 -8.73
N ASN A 84 2.10 -10.40 -9.38
CA ASN A 84 3.30 -9.64 -9.11
C ASN A 84 3.21 -8.26 -9.76
N GLY A 85 3.60 -7.22 -9.02
CA GLY A 85 3.60 -5.83 -9.47
C GLY A 85 4.73 -5.04 -8.81
N THR A 86 5.17 -3.97 -9.45
CA THR A 86 6.18 -3.05 -8.90
C THR A 86 5.60 -2.15 -7.80
N ASP A 87 4.32 -1.85 -7.91
CA ASP A 87 3.53 -1.07 -6.96
C ASP A 87 2.03 -1.36 -7.13
N TRP A 88 1.18 -0.68 -6.34
CA TRP A 88 -0.27 -0.83 -6.43
C TRP A 88 -0.86 -0.40 -7.78
N ASN A 89 -0.26 0.58 -8.47
CA ASN A 89 -0.71 1.01 -9.78
C ASN A 89 -0.54 -0.11 -10.83
N ASP A 90 0.63 -0.74 -10.87
CA ASP A 90 0.92 -1.87 -11.76
C ASP A 90 0.04 -3.09 -11.42
N PHE A 91 -0.12 -3.40 -10.13
CA PHE A 91 -1.02 -4.45 -9.66
C PHE A 91 -2.46 -4.25 -10.16
N LEU A 92 -3.03 -3.07 -9.92
CA LEU A 92 -4.42 -2.76 -10.30
C LEU A 92 -4.61 -2.82 -11.82
N ALA A 93 -3.66 -2.37 -12.61
CA ALA A 93 -3.73 -2.49 -14.07
C ALA A 93 -3.80 -3.97 -14.51
N LYS A 94 -3.02 -4.85 -13.89
CA LYS A 94 -3.05 -6.29 -14.13
C LYS A 94 -4.34 -6.95 -13.66
N VAL A 95 -4.87 -6.55 -12.49
CA VAL A 95 -6.18 -7.00 -11.98
C VAL A 95 -7.28 -6.68 -12.99
N LEU A 96 -7.36 -5.43 -13.48
CA LEU A 96 -8.35 -5.02 -14.47
C LEU A 96 -8.27 -5.85 -15.75
N THR A 97 -7.05 -6.17 -16.20
CA THR A 97 -6.82 -7.03 -17.37
C THR A 97 -7.34 -8.45 -17.13
N GLN A 98 -7.07 -9.04 -15.95
CA GLN A 98 -7.54 -10.39 -15.60
C GLN A 98 -9.08 -10.44 -15.48
N VAL A 99 -9.68 -9.42 -14.87
CA VAL A 99 -11.15 -9.32 -14.78
C VAL A 99 -11.78 -9.22 -16.16
N ALA A 100 -11.21 -8.41 -17.07
CA ALA A 100 -11.67 -8.30 -18.45
C ALA A 100 -11.54 -9.62 -19.24
N ALA A 101 -10.57 -10.48 -18.88
CA ALA A 101 -10.43 -11.82 -19.44
C ALA A 101 -11.46 -12.85 -18.92
N GLY A 102 -12.38 -12.44 -18.04
CA GLY A 102 -13.51 -13.27 -17.57
C GLY A 102 -13.18 -14.26 -16.45
N THR A 103 -12.07 -14.07 -15.73
CA THR A 103 -11.65 -14.94 -14.62
C THR A 103 -11.52 -14.20 -13.30
N PRO A 104 -12.53 -13.42 -12.85
CA PRO A 104 -12.45 -12.72 -11.57
C PRO A 104 -12.42 -13.71 -10.40
N PRO A 105 -11.74 -13.39 -9.31
CA PRO A 105 -11.78 -14.17 -8.08
C PRO A 105 -13.05 -13.88 -7.27
N ASP A 106 -13.15 -14.48 -6.08
CA ASP A 106 -14.21 -14.18 -5.10
C ASP A 106 -13.79 -13.04 -4.16
N ILE A 107 -12.51 -13.02 -3.75
CA ILE A 107 -11.93 -12.06 -2.80
C ILE A 107 -10.68 -11.43 -3.41
N ILE A 108 -10.42 -10.17 -3.08
CA ILE A 108 -9.16 -9.50 -3.36
C ILE A 108 -8.60 -8.84 -2.10
N SER A 109 -7.28 -8.98 -1.89
CA SER A 109 -6.54 -8.08 -1.01
C SER A 109 -6.16 -6.84 -1.82
N VAL A 110 -6.60 -5.69 -1.39
CA VAL A 110 -6.34 -4.42 -2.07
C VAL A 110 -6.07 -3.32 -1.05
N ALA A 111 -5.38 -2.27 -1.46
CA ALA A 111 -5.14 -1.11 -0.62
C ALA A 111 -6.04 0.07 -1.02
N THR A 112 -6.02 1.11 -0.20
CA THR A 112 -6.74 2.38 -0.42
C THR A 112 -6.65 2.86 -1.86
N GLU A 113 -5.54 2.61 -2.55
CA GLU A 113 -5.27 2.96 -3.94
C GLU A 113 -6.25 2.36 -4.94
N GLY A 114 -6.82 1.22 -4.63
CA GLY A 114 -7.74 0.49 -5.51
C GLY A 114 -9.22 0.67 -5.19
N LEU A 115 -9.55 1.12 -3.99
CA LEU A 115 -10.90 1.15 -3.45
C LEU A 115 -11.90 1.85 -4.39
N GLN A 116 -11.68 3.15 -4.64
CA GLN A 116 -12.63 3.97 -5.42
C GLN A 116 -12.69 3.53 -6.88
N LEU A 117 -11.57 3.08 -7.43
CA LEU A 117 -11.51 2.50 -8.77
C LEU A 117 -12.39 1.24 -8.88
N MET A 118 -12.28 0.33 -7.91
CA MET A 118 -13.06 -0.90 -7.90
C MET A 118 -14.56 -0.65 -7.67
N ALA A 119 -14.89 0.28 -6.79
CA ALA A 119 -16.25 0.68 -6.50
C ALA A 119 -16.92 1.31 -7.74
N GLN A 120 -16.28 2.33 -8.36
CA GLN A 120 -16.81 3.00 -9.55
C GLN A 120 -16.96 2.07 -10.74
N LYS A 121 -16.02 1.12 -10.93
CA LYS A 121 -16.12 0.12 -11.99
C LYS A 121 -17.06 -1.05 -11.66
N GLU A 122 -17.75 -0.96 -10.53
CA GLU A 122 -18.68 -2.00 -10.07
C GLU A 122 -18.03 -3.40 -9.98
N LEU A 123 -16.75 -3.47 -9.62
CA LEU A 123 -16.01 -4.73 -9.49
C LEU A 123 -16.20 -5.38 -8.12
N ALA A 124 -16.36 -4.58 -7.07
CA ALA A 124 -16.63 -5.03 -5.71
C ALA A 124 -18.10 -4.83 -5.34
N VAL A 125 -18.49 -5.36 -4.18
CA VAL A 125 -19.80 -5.08 -3.55
C VAL A 125 -19.58 -4.29 -2.25
N PRO A 126 -20.51 -3.37 -1.89
CA PRO A 126 -20.51 -2.78 -0.57
C PRO A 126 -20.75 -3.86 0.51
N LEU A 127 -20.14 -3.67 1.66
CA LEU A 127 -20.21 -4.62 2.78
C LEU A 127 -21.27 -4.26 3.82
N ASP A 128 -22.04 -3.20 3.60
CA ASP A 128 -22.97 -2.60 4.57
C ASP A 128 -23.97 -3.60 5.14
N ASP A 129 -24.64 -4.37 4.28
CA ASP A 129 -25.63 -5.37 4.70
C ASP A 129 -25.00 -6.49 5.52
N TYR A 130 -23.82 -6.93 5.14
CA TYR A 130 -23.06 -7.95 5.87
C TYR A 130 -22.62 -7.45 7.25
N VAL A 131 -22.06 -6.23 7.29
CA VAL A 131 -21.62 -5.61 8.54
C VAL A 131 -22.83 -5.33 9.45
N THR A 132 -23.93 -4.83 8.91
CA THR A 132 -25.15 -4.54 9.68
C THR A 132 -25.72 -5.82 10.29
N LYS A 133 -25.76 -6.91 9.51
CA LYS A 133 -26.23 -8.23 9.97
C LYS A 133 -25.40 -8.75 11.15
N ASP A 134 -24.07 -8.60 11.06
CA ASP A 134 -23.13 -9.13 12.04
C ASP A 134 -22.63 -8.06 13.03
N MET A 135 -23.27 -6.87 13.09
CA MET A 135 -22.81 -5.72 13.88
C MET A 135 -22.61 -6.04 15.36
N ALA A 136 -23.51 -6.85 15.94
CA ALA A 136 -23.44 -7.20 17.37
C ALA A 136 -22.11 -7.91 17.73
N ASP A 137 -21.61 -8.77 16.84
CA ASP A 137 -20.32 -9.44 17.00
C ASP A 137 -19.15 -8.54 16.58
N LEU A 138 -19.26 -7.88 15.43
CA LEU A 138 -18.17 -7.07 14.86
C LEU A 138 -17.85 -5.82 15.68
N LYS A 139 -18.82 -5.25 16.40
CA LYS A 139 -18.59 -4.09 17.24
C LYS A 139 -17.49 -4.36 18.26
N GLU A 140 -17.55 -5.47 18.97
CA GLU A 140 -16.60 -5.84 20.02
C GLU A 140 -15.37 -6.56 19.43
N SER A 141 -15.60 -7.50 18.49
CA SER A 141 -14.53 -8.36 17.97
C SER A 141 -13.65 -7.69 16.92
N TYR A 142 -14.13 -6.59 16.31
CA TYR A 142 -13.41 -5.90 15.24
C TYR A 142 -13.34 -4.39 15.41
N PHE A 143 -14.46 -3.66 15.38
CA PHE A 143 -14.46 -2.19 15.33
C PHE A 143 -13.87 -1.52 16.57
N ALA A 144 -14.09 -2.08 17.77
CA ALA A 144 -13.49 -1.56 19.01
C ALA A 144 -11.95 -1.53 18.98
N ASP A 145 -11.34 -2.37 18.14
CA ASP A 145 -9.89 -2.56 18.02
C ASP A 145 -9.28 -1.92 16.76
N VAL A 146 -10.09 -1.37 15.85
CA VAL A 146 -9.64 -0.72 14.62
C VAL A 146 -9.88 0.78 14.69
N HIS A 147 -8.86 1.58 14.34
CA HIS A 147 -9.00 3.03 14.39
C HIS A 147 -9.98 3.53 13.31
N PRO A 148 -10.96 4.42 13.66
CA PRO A 148 -11.97 4.90 12.71
C PRO A 148 -11.42 5.50 11.41
N ALA A 149 -10.21 6.10 11.44
CA ALA A 149 -9.57 6.64 10.23
C ALA A 149 -9.30 5.57 9.17
N LEU A 150 -8.94 4.35 9.61
CA LEU A 150 -8.69 3.24 8.69
C LEU A 150 -10.00 2.78 8.04
N VAL A 151 -11.07 2.71 8.82
CA VAL A 151 -12.39 2.33 8.31
C VAL A 151 -12.94 3.38 7.35
N GLU A 152 -12.83 4.68 7.70
CA GLU A 152 -13.25 5.77 6.80
C GLU A 152 -12.47 5.75 5.47
N SER A 153 -11.18 5.37 5.50
CA SER A 153 -10.38 5.26 4.27
C SER A 153 -10.81 4.12 3.34
N MET A 154 -11.58 3.17 3.87
CA MET A 154 -12.18 2.05 3.13
C MET A 154 -13.66 2.30 2.78
N MET A 155 -14.12 3.53 2.94
CA MET A 155 -15.46 3.96 2.54
C MET A 155 -15.43 4.80 1.27
N TYR A 156 -16.49 4.67 0.46
CA TYR A 156 -16.72 5.46 -0.73
C TYR A 156 -18.22 5.65 -0.94
N GLU A 157 -18.65 6.89 -1.17
CA GLU A 157 -20.06 7.28 -1.36
C GLU A 157 -21.01 6.80 -0.25
N GLY A 158 -20.55 6.81 1.00
CA GLY A 158 -21.35 6.42 2.16
C GLY A 158 -21.34 4.93 2.50
N HIS A 159 -20.71 4.11 1.66
CA HIS A 159 -20.65 2.67 1.78
C HIS A 159 -19.27 2.17 2.20
N LEU A 160 -19.22 1.10 2.98
CA LEU A 160 -17.99 0.39 3.32
C LEU A 160 -17.72 -0.68 2.24
N TRP A 161 -16.53 -0.67 1.64
CA TRP A 161 -16.16 -1.58 0.56
C TRP A 161 -15.14 -2.64 0.95
N GLU A 162 -14.35 -2.36 1.99
CA GLU A 162 -13.29 -3.23 2.47
C GLU A 162 -13.25 -3.25 3.99
N LEU A 163 -12.84 -4.41 4.56
CA LEU A 163 -12.45 -4.47 5.98
C LEU A 163 -10.94 -4.27 6.08
N PRO A 164 -10.46 -3.14 6.66
CA PRO A 164 -9.04 -2.91 6.84
C PRO A 164 -8.41 -3.89 7.84
N ASP A 165 -7.24 -4.43 7.49
CA ASP A 165 -6.44 -5.29 8.37
C ASP A 165 -5.08 -4.69 8.72
N SER A 166 -4.57 -3.82 7.86
CA SER A 166 -3.24 -3.24 7.97
C SER A 166 -3.20 -1.81 7.46
N PHE A 167 -2.13 -1.08 7.80
CA PHE A 167 -1.88 0.23 7.23
C PHE A 167 -0.40 0.57 7.28
N ASN A 168 0.01 1.58 6.53
CA ASN A 168 1.35 2.15 6.64
C ASN A 168 1.27 3.67 6.51
N ALA A 169 1.71 4.37 7.55
CA ALA A 169 1.93 5.81 7.49
C ALA A 169 3.36 6.11 7.04
N GLY A 170 3.55 7.23 6.36
CA GLY A 170 4.86 7.71 5.96
C GLY A 170 5.62 8.26 7.15
N ASN A 171 6.51 7.44 7.73
CA ASN A 171 7.39 7.81 8.84
C ASN A 171 8.84 7.90 8.36
N MET A 172 9.72 8.55 9.13
CA MET A 172 11.13 8.67 8.80
C MET A 172 11.95 7.61 9.53
N PHE A 173 12.49 6.66 8.78
CA PHE A 173 13.49 5.72 9.26
C PHE A 173 14.87 6.37 9.24
N TYR A 174 15.69 6.11 10.26
CA TYR A 174 17.07 6.59 10.34
C TYR A 174 18.02 5.49 10.79
N ASN A 175 19.24 5.54 10.27
CA ASN A 175 20.32 4.61 10.60
C ASN A 175 21.06 5.13 11.83
N THR A 176 20.92 4.44 12.96
CA THR A 176 21.47 4.88 14.25
C THR A 176 22.98 4.96 14.25
N GLY A 177 23.65 3.99 13.59
CA GLY A 177 25.12 3.98 13.52
C GLY A 177 25.69 5.13 12.69
N LEU A 178 25.02 5.50 11.58
CA LEU A 178 25.42 6.65 10.77
C LEU A 178 25.16 7.97 11.48
N PHE A 179 24.06 8.07 12.24
CA PHE A 179 23.77 9.23 13.08
C PHE A 179 24.84 9.42 14.17
N GLU A 180 25.20 8.34 14.88
CA GLU A 180 26.28 8.36 15.87
C GLU A 180 27.62 8.78 15.23
N GLN A 181 27.99 8.19 14.10
CA GLN A 181 29.22 8.52 13.37
C GLN A 181 29.25 9.99 12.91
N ALA A 182 28.09 10.56 12.54
CA ALA A 182 27.97 11.95 12.10
C ALA A 182 27.84 12.95 13.27
N GLY A 183 27.76 12.49 14.52
CA GLY A 183 27.49 13.32 15.69
C GLY A 183 26.10 13.97 15.62
N VAL A 184 25.10 13.22 15.19
CA VAL A 184 23.70 13.65 15.08
C VAL A 184 22.88 12.91 16.12
N ASP A 185 22.15 13.64 16.95
CA ASP A 185 21.21 13.05 17.90
C ASP A 185 20.04 12.38 17.21
N ALA A 186 19.45 11.36 17.84
CA ALA A 186 18.23 10.73 17.38
C ALA A 186 17.10 11.77 17.24
N PRO A 187 16.29 11.74 16.16
CA PRO A 187 15.20 12.69 15.99
C PRO A 187 14.21 12.63 17.16
N ALA A 188 13.94 13.77 17.78
CA ALA A 188 12.94 13.89 18.85
C ALA A 188 11.53 14.05 18.31
N GLY A 189 10.51 13.87 19.14
CA GLY A 189 9.14 14.21 18.77
C GLY A 189 9.00 15.71 18.43
N GLY A 190 8.35 16.02 17.31
CA GLY A 190 8.17 17.40 16.85
C GLY A 190 9.36 18.03 16.14
N TRP A 191 10.39 17.24 15.78
CA TRP A 191 11.49 17.72 14.94
C TRP A 191 10.99 18.32 13.62
N THR A 192 11.75 19.26 13.10
CA THR A 192 11.36 20.11 11.98
C THR A 192 12.02 19.68 10.68
N ILE A 193 11.58 20.29 9.57
CA ILE A 193 12.23 20.13 8.27
C ILE A 193 13.69 20.63 8.29
N ASP A 194 13.99 21.67 9.06
CA ASP A 194 15.36 22.19 9.24
C ASP A 194 16.24 21.20 10.01
N ASP A 195 15.69 20.57 11.06
CA ASP A 195 16.38 19.49 11.80
C ASP A 195 16.69 18.31 10.89
N PHE A 196 15.72 17.94 10.02
CA PHE A 196 15.90 16.89 9.02
C PHE A 196 17.02 17.24 8.03
N GLU A 197 17.03 18.44 7.47
CA GLU A 197 18.06 18.85 6.50
C GLU A 197 19.45 18.94 7.15
N ASN A 198 19.53 19.42 8.38
CA ASN A 198 20.78 19.44 9.15
C ASN A 198 21.30 18.02 9.41
N ALA A 199 20.43 17.10 9.81
CA ALA A 199 20.80 15.69 10.00
C ALA A 199 21.27 15.06 8.68
N ALA A 200 20.51 15.25 7.59
CA ALA A 200 20.88 14.77 6.27
C ALA A 200 22.24 15.30 5.81
N SER A 201 22.51 16.60 6.03
CA SER A 201 23.79 17.24 5.68
C SER A 201 24.97 16.65 6.46
N LYS A 202 24.82 16.50 7.78
CA LYS A 202 25.87 15.91 8.61
C LYS A 202 26.20 14.47 8.23
N VAL A 203 25.16 13.65 7.97
CA VAL A 203 25.35 12.26 7.53
C VAL A 203 25.95 12.19 6.13
N ALA A 204 25.58 13.07 5.20
CA ALA A 204 26.15 13.12 3.86
C ALA A 204 27.64 13.55 3.83
N ASN A 205 28.16 14.17 4.88
CA ASN A 205 29.59 14.46 5.03
C ASN A 205 30.44 13.18 5.23
N ILE A 206 29.83 12.08 5.59
CA ILE A 206 30.54 10.78 5.66
C ILE A 206 30.78 10.31 4.23
N LYS A 207 32.03 10.06 3.88
CA LYS A 207 32.42 9.67 2.50
C LYS A 207 31.64 8.44 2.00
N GLY A 208 30.95 8.60 0.88
CA GLY A 208 30.19 7.54 0.19
C GLY A 208 28.82 7.23 0.80
N ILE A 209 28.32 8.07 1.71
CA ILE A 209 27.03 7.95 2.34
C ILE A 209 26.09 9.03 1.81
N ASN A 210 24.82 8.69 1.58
CA ASN A 210 23.76 9.63 1.29
C ASN A 210 23.03 9.98 2.59
N GLY A 211 22.72 11.26 2.79
CA GLY A 211 22.00 11.71 3.99
C GLY A 211 20.56 11.23 4.03
N PHE A 212 19.91 11.30 2.88
CA PHE A 212 18.51 10.91 2.70
C PHE A 212 18.30 10.23 1.34
N GLY A 213 17.27 9.39 1.23
CA GLY A 213 16.88 8.77 -0.03
C GLY A 213 15.37 8.55 -0.10
N TRP A 214 14.85 8.54 -1.32
CA TRP A 214 13.44 8.36 -1.63
C TRP A 214 13.24 7.75 -3.01
N VAL A 215 12.02 7.38 -3.35
CA VAL A 215 11.65 6.80 -4.65
C VAL A 215 10.52 7.60 -5.27
N VAL A 216 10.43 7.59 -6.60
CA VAL A 216 9.34 8.25 -7.34
C VAL A 216 8.12 7.35 -7.34
N ARG A 217 7.14 7.70 -6.54
CA ARG A 217 5.80 7.10 -6.47
C ARG A 217 4.89 8.01 -5.66
N LEU A 218 3.60 7.69 -5.57
CA LEU A 218 2.67 8.51 -4.78
C LEU A 218 2.89 8.31 -3.27
N TRP A 219 2.94 7.07 -2.79
CA TRP A 219 3.08 6.78 -1.36
C TRP A 219 4.55 6.82 -0.90
N GLY A 220 4.82 7.46 0.26
CA GLY A 220 6.16 7.43 0.89
C GLY A 220 7.26 8.05 0.02
N SER A 221 7.00 9.18 -0.60
CA SER A 221 7.84 9.91 -1.54
C SER A 221 7.87 11.40 -1.18
N TRP A 222 8.21 12.26 -2.13
CA TRP A 222 8.16 13.71 -1.97
C TRP A 222 6.76 14.21 -1.56
N THR A 223 5.73 13.45 -1.88
CA THR A 223 4.35 13.71 -1.44
C THR A 223 4.20 13.78 0.07
N SER A 224 5.04 13.07 0.85
CA SER A 224 5.05 13.22 2.32
C SER A 224 5.47 14.63 2.74
N PHE A 225 6.43 15.24 2.03
CA PHE A 225 6.82 16.64 2.24
C PHE A 225 5.70 17.59 1.82
N MET A 226 5.01 17.30 0.72
CA MET A 226 3.85 18.06 0.26
C MET A 226 2.76 18.10 1.35
N TYR A 227 2.42 16.95 1.97
CA TYR A 227 1.44 16.90 3.05
C TYR A 227 1.90 17.70 4.29
N ALA A 228 3.16 17.53 4.70
CA ALA A 228 3.72 18.31 5.80
C ALA A 228 3.73 19.83 5.49
N ASN A 229 3.73 20.21 4.22
CA ASN A 229 3.60 21.59 3.73
C ASN A 229 2.15 22.04 3.48
N ASN A 230 1.15 21.34 4.06
CA ASN A 230 -0.28 21.64 3.91
C ASN A 230 -0.80 21.68 2.47
N ALA A 231 -0.18 20.93 1.56
CA ALA A 231 -0.61 20.82 0.18
C ALA A 231 -1.09 19.40 -0.17
N ASN A 232 -1.81 19.29 -1.28
CA ASN A 232 -2.26 18.02 -1.85
C ASN A 232 -2.33 18.13 -3.37
N LEU A 233 -2.42 16.99 -4.05
CA LEU A 233 -2.60 16.90 -5.50
C LEU A 233 -4.04 17.18 -5.95
N LEU A 234 -5.00 16.98 -5.05
CA LEU A 234 -6.44 17.12 -5.27
C LEU A 234 -7.08 17.88 -4.12
N GLU A 235 -8.16 18.59 -4.39
CA GLU A 235 -9.02 19.13 -3.33
C GLU A 235 -9.57 18.02 -2.46
N GLU A 236 -9.67 18.29 -1.17
CA GLU A 236 -10.07 17.34 -0.14
C GLU A 236 -11.50 17.58 0.29
N GLY A 237 -12.27 16.53 0.30
CA GLY A 237 -13.64 16.53 0.78
C GLY A 237 -14.01 15.16 1.36
N LYS A 238 -15.25 15.06 1.79
CA LYS A 238 -15.84 13.80 2.25
C LYS A 238 -17.20 13.61 1.62
N TYR A 239 -17.51 12.36 1.28
CA TYR A 239 -18.87 11.99 0.92
C TYR A 239 -19.75 12.01 2.14
N ASP A 240 -20.98 12.46 2.00
CA ASP A 240 -22.00 12.32 3.04
C ASP A 240 -22.39 10.84 3.23
N GLY A 241 -23.10 10.51 4.31
CA GLY A 241 -23.47 9.15 4.65
C GLY A 241 -22.47 8.46 5.59
N GLY A 242 -22.64 7.14 5.77
CA GLY A 242 -21.85 6.37 6.73
C GLY A 242 -22.37 6.41 8.17
N ASP A 243 -23.40 7.22 8.48
CA ASP A 243 -23.99 7.34 9.83
C ASP A 243 -24.42 5.98 10.39
N TRP A 244 -24.88 5.07 9.53
CA TRP A 244 -25.25 3.71 9.88
C TRP A 244 -24.10 2.97 10.58
N LEU A 245 -22.86 3.21 10.16
CA LEU A 245 -21.66 2.60 10.73
C LEU A 245 -21.18 3.36 11.96
N TRP A 246 -21.05 4.69 11.86
CA TRP A 246 -20.51 5.51 12.95
C TRP A 246 -21.36 5.47 14.20
N ASN A 247 -22.68 5.51 14.05
CA ASN A 247 -23.63 5.47 15.17
C ASN A 247 -23.77 4.07 15.81
N SER A 248 -23.43 3.00 15.07
CA SER A 248 -23.52 1.64 15.61
C SER A 248 -22.17 1.12 16.11
N ALA A 249 -21.14 1.13 15.28
CA ALA A 249 -19.84 0.56 15.59
C ALA A 249 -18.98 1.45 16.50
N TYR A 250 -19.07 2.78 16.33
CA TYR A 250 -18.18 3.75 16.97
C TYR A 250 -18.91 4.77 17.84
N ALA A 251 -20.14 4.48 18.28
CA ALA A 251 -20.91 5.39 19.14
C ALA A 251 -20.11 5.79 20.38
N GLY A 252 -19.86 7.09 20.53
CA GLY A 252 -19.12 7.64 21.67
C GLY A 252 -17.59 7.60 21.55
N ASP A 253 -17.03 7.09 20.46
CA ASP A 253 -15.57 7.16 20.19
C ASP A 253 -15.22 8.57 19.66
N PRO A 254 -14.41 9.37 20.38
CA PRO A 254 -14.03 10.71 19.93
C PRO A 254 -13.21 10.67 18.62
N ALA A 255 -12.52 9.57 18.30
CA ALA A 255 -11.79 9.42 17.05
C ALA A 255 -12.70 9.23 15.83
N ALA A 256 -14.00 8.94 16.06
CA ALA A 256 -15.02 8.87 15.02
C ALA A 256 -15.72 10.23 14.77
N ALA A 257 -15.49 11.23 15.60
CA ALA A 257 -16.13 12.53 15.47
C ALA A 257 -15.79 13.19 14.11
N GLY A 258 -16.81 13.64 13.39
CA GLY A 258 -16.69 14.30 12.07
C GLY A 258 -16.32 13.37 10.93
N ARG A 259 -16.30 12.04 11.13
CA ARG A 259 -16.17 11.10 10.03
C ARG A 259 -17.47 10.96 9.26
N LYS A 260 -17.33 10.67 7.96
CA LYS A 260 -18.44 10.63 7.01
C LYS A 260 -18.35 9.39 6.12
N GLY A 261 -18.94 9.46 4.93
CA GLY A 261 -19.03 8.36 3.95
C GLY A 261 -17.78 8.09 3.12
N GLY A 262 -16.61 8.42 3.63
CA GLY A 262 -15.33 8.26 2.94
C GLY A 262 -14.79 9.53 2.31
N TRP A 263 -13.57 9.47 1.78
CA TRP A 263 -12.88 10.61 1.19
C TRP A 263 -13.36 10.90 -0.24
N LYS A 264 -13.59 12.17 -0.52
CA LYS A 264 -13.94 12.69 -1.85
C LYS A 264 -12.79 13.53 -2.37
N TRP A 265 -12.26 13.15 -3.51
CA TRP A 265 -11.18 13.85 -4.18
C TRP A 265 -11.77 14.77 -5.24
N GLY A 266 -11.56 16.07 -5.06
CA GLY A 266 -12.11 17.12 -5.91
C GLY A 266 -11.18 17.49 -7.07
N ALA A 267 -11.21 18.77 -7.45
CA ALA A 267 -10.40 19.29 -8.55
C ALA A 267 -8.90 19.13 -8.29
N PRO A 268 -8.08 18.95 -9.35
CA PRO A 268 -6.63 18.95 -9.22
C PRO A 268 -6.07 20.26 -8.66
N THR A 269 -5.08 20.13 -7.76
CA THR A 269 -4.34 21.22 -7.12
C THR A 269 -2.82 21.00 -7.20
N ALA A 270 -2.41 20.19 -8.17
CA ALA A 270 -1.03 19.71 -8.29
C ALA A 270 0.01 20.82 -8.47
N ASN A 271 -0.37 21.98 -9.01
CA ASN A 271 0.53 23.12 -9.21
C ASN A 271 0.36 24.23 -8.16
N SER A 272 -0.27 23.92 -7.01
CA SER A 272 -0.40 24.86 -5.90
C SER A 272 0.98 25.27 -5.35
N PRO A 273 1.11 26.46 -4.75
CA PRO A 273 2.41 26.93 -4.23
C PRO A 273 3.08 25.94 -3.29
N GLY A 274 2.34 25.35 -2.35
CA GLY A 274 2.89 24.38 -1.40
C GLY A 274 3.32 23.05 -2.04
N THR A 275 2.63 22.61 -3.10
CA THR A 275 3.05 21.43 -3.88
C THR A 275 4.34 21.70 -4.65
N VAL A 276 4.43 22.88 -5.29
CA VAL A 276 5.63 23.30 -6.03
C VAL A 276 6.82 23.41 -5.09
N GLU A 277 6.66 24.06 -3.93
CA GLU A 277 7.69 24.18 -2.91
C GLU A 277 8.20 22.82 -2.44
N ALA A 278 7.31 21.87 -2.19
CA ALA A 278 7.68 20.52 -1.75
C ALA A 278 8.52 19.77 -2.80
N LEU A 279 8.16 19.83 -4.07
CA LEU A 279 8.92 19.17 -5.13
C LEU A 279 10.25 19.90 -5.41
N ASP A 280 10.26 21.26 -5.37
CA ASP A 280 11.51 22.02 -5.50
C ASP A 280 12.47 21.70 -4.34
N TYR A 281 11.97 21.58 -3.11
CA TYR A 281 12.76 21.16 -1.97
C TYR A 281 13.51 19.85 -2.24
N MET A 282 12.85 18.85 -2.84
CA MET A 282 13.50 17.57 -3.20
C MET A 282 14.57 17.75 -4.28
N ILE A 283 14.31 18.63 -5.24
CA ILE A 283 15.32 18.99 -6.25
C ILE A 283 16.54 19.64 -5.58
N GLN A 284 16.32 20.53 -4.61
CA GLN A 284 17.42 21.19 -3.87
C GLN A 284 18.19 20.18 -3.02
N LEU A 285 17.55 19.23 -2.34
CA LEU A 285 18.25 18.15 -1.61
C LEU A 285 19.20 17.36 -2.55
N ASN A 286 18.75 17.07 -3.76
CA ASN A 286 19.59 16.41 -4.76
C ASN A 286 20.75 17.30 -5.24
N LYS A 287 20.49 18.57 -5.57
CA LYS A 287 21.52 19.55 -5.99
C LYS A 287 22.58 19.78 -4.91
N LYS A 288 22.17 19.76 -3.63
CA LYS A 288 23.07 19.88 -2.46
C LYS A 288 23.87 18.58 -2.21
N GLY A 289 23.60 17.48 -2.93
CA GLY A 289 24.23 16.18 -2.70
C GLY A 289 23.77 15.43 -1.45
N LEU A 290 22.65 15.85 -0.85
CA LEU A 290 22.10 15.23 0.37
C LEU A 290 21.27 13.98 0.05
N SER A 291 20.74 13.89 -1.16
CA SER A 291 19.94 12.76 -1.65
C SER A 291 20.41 12.34 -3.04
N PRO A 292 20.54 11.05 -3.34
CA PRO A 292 20.79 10.58 -4.69
C PRO A 292 19.56 10.86 -5.58
N LYS A 293 19.73 10.76 -6.91
CA LYS A 293 18.60 10.77 -7.83
C LYS A 293 17.69 9.58 -7.51
N PRO A 294 16.38 9.81 -7.34
CA PRO A 294 15.46 8.74 -6.96
C PRO A 294 15.22 7.76 -8.11
N ASP A 295 15.04 6.49 -7.76
CA ASP A 295 14.49 5.48 -8.67
C ASP A 295 12.96 5.59 -8.74
N VAL A 296 12.37 5.06 -9.82
CA VAL A 296 10.91 4.93 -9.97
C VAL A 296 10.48 3.56 -9.46
N GLY A 297 9.44 3.50 -8.63
CA GLY A 297 8.77 2.26 -8.23
C GLY A 297 8.93 1.84 -6.77
N GLY A 298 9.04 0.54 -6.53
CA GLY A 298 8.79 -0.08 -5.23
C GLY A 298 9.81 0.13 -4.09
N GLY A 299 10.98 0.72 -4.34
CA GLY A 299 11.92 1.07 -3.26
C GLY A 299 12.82 -0.05 -2.73
N GLY A 300 12.90 -1.20 -3.39
CA GLY A 300 13.81 -2.29 -3.00
C GLY A 300 15.29 -1.87 -3.01
N THR A 301 15.72 -1.10 -4.02
CA THR A 301 17.06 -0.51 -4.08
C THR A 301 17.32 0.43 -2.89
N LEU A 302 16.32 1.26 -2.54
CA LEU A 302 16.42 2.19 -1.42
C LEU A 302 16.60 1.44 -0.09
N GLN A 303 15.83 0.39 0.14
CA GLN A 303 15.93 -0.45 1.33
C GLN A 303 17.27 -1.17 1.40
N GLY A 304 17.80 -1.63 0.25
CA GLY A 304 19.13 -2.22 0.13
C GLY A 304 20.27 -1.24 0.46
N LEU A 305 20.18 0.02 -0.01
CA LEU A 305 21.14 1.07 0.35
C LEU A 305 21.11 1.35 1.85
N PHE A 306 19.94 1.42 2.44
CA PHE A 306 19.78 1.63 3.89
C PHE A 306 20.36 0.45 4.69
N ALA A 307 20.01 -0.78 4.34
CA ALA A 307 20.48 -1.98 5.01
C ALA A 307 22.00 -2.19 4.90
N SER A 308 22.62 -1.69 3.81
CA SER A 308 24.08 -1.72 3.63
C SER A 308 24.82 -0.55 4.28
N ASN A 309 24.17 0.24 5.14
CA ASN A 309 24.71 1.44 5.81
C ASN A 309 25.23 2.50 4.81
N ARG A 310 24.57 2.66 3.67
CA ARG A 310 24.92 3.68 2.66
C ARG A 310 23.90 4.82 2.59
N LEU A 311 22.92 4.80 3.47
CA LEU A 311 21.83 5.77 3.52
C LEU A 311 21.47 6.10 4.97
N GLY A 312 21.46 7.41 5.32
CA GLY A 312 21.17 7.89 6.66
C GLY A 312 19.69 7.84 7.02
N MET A 313 18.84 8.32 6.12
CA MET A 313 17.40 8.40 6.33
C MET A 313 16.61 8.00 5.08
N ALA A 314 15.39 7.48 5.30
CA ALA A 314 14.43 7.20 4.24
C ALA A 314 12.99 7.21 4.78
N ILE A 315 12.03 7.53 3.89
CA ILE A 315 10.61 7.41 4.21
C ILE A 315 10.21 5.94 4.09
N GLY A 316 9.62 5.41 5.15
CA GLY A 316 9.12 4.03 5.19
C GLY A 316 7.85 3.90 6.01
N GLY A 317 7.12 2.82 5.80
CA GLY A 317 6.04 2.36 6.67
C GLY A 317 6.50 1.21 7.57
N GLY A 318 5.58 0.63 8.33
CA GLY A 318 5.87 -0.50 9.20
C GLY A 318 6.52 -1.70 8.49
N PHE A 319 6.25 -1.86 7.18
CA PHE A 319 6.88 -2.91 6.37
C PHE A 319 8.42 -2.81 6.29
N TRP A 320 9.00 -1.63 6.55
CA TRP A 320 10.45 -1.48 6.62
C TRP A 320 11.04 -2.19 7.82
N ALA A 321 10.32 -2.30 8.95
CA ALA A 321 10.81 -2.99 10.13
C ALA A 321 11.17 -4.46 9.83
N GLY A 322 10.23 -5.19 9.21
CA GLY A 322 10.49 -6.56 8.75
C GLY A 322 11.48 -6.63 7.60
N GLY A 323 11.35 -5.73 6.61
CA GLY A 323 12.23 -5.68 5.44
C GLY A 323 13.70 -5.48 5.80
N LEU A 324 14.02 -4.53 6.67
CA LEU A 324 15.40 -4.28 7.12
C LEU A 324 15.97 -5.44 7.95
N THR A 325 15.12 -6.05 8.79
CA THR A 325 15.52 -7.24 9.56
C THR A 325 15.85 -8.42 8.64
N ASN A 326 14.99 -8.65 7.62
CA ASN A 326 15.21 -9.69 6.61
C ASN A 326 16.46 -9.43 5.76
N ALA A 327 16.80 -8.16 5.55
CA ALA A 327 18.05 -7.73 4.91
C ALA A 327 19.29 -7.83 5.82
N GLY A 328 19.15 -8.35 7.06
CA GLY A 328 20.24 -8.62 7.99
C GLY A 328 20.58 -7.48 8.95
N MET A 329 19.81 -6.40 8.99
CA MET A 329 20.02 -5.35 9.97
C MET A 329 19.66 -5.84 11.39
N LYS A 330 20.53 -5.56 12.34
CA LYS A 330 20.34 -5.96 13.74
C LYS A 330 19.39 -4.99 14.44
N LYS A 331 18.72 -5.48 15.48
CA LYS A 331 17.95 -4.61 16.37
C LYS A 331 18.84 -3.50 16.92
N GLY A 332 18.33 -2.28 16.88
CA GLY A 332 19.03 -1.09 17.35
C GLY A 332 19.96 -0.44 16.33
N SER A 333 20.20 -1.04 15.15
CA SER A 333 20.96 -0.40 14.07
C SER A 333 20.12 0.55 13.21
N PHE A 334 18.83 0.58 13.42
CA PHE A 334 17.90 1.54 12.84
C PHE A 334 16.77 1.86 13.83
N ASP A 335 16.15 3.01 13.66
CA ASP A 335 14.96 3.38 14.40
C ASP A 335 14.05 4.23 13.51
N VAL A 336 12.90 4.65 14.03
CA VAL A 336 11.88 5.39 13.27
C VAL A 336 11.37 6.56 14.10
N GLN A 337 11.03 7.66 13.43
CA GLN A 337 10.36 8.82 14.03
C GLN A 337 9.20 9.26 13.12
N LEU A 338 8.27 10.01 13.70
CA LEU A 338 7.28 10.76 12.92
C LEU A 338 7.96 11.56 11.82
N PHE A 339 7.26 11.77 10.71
CA PHE A 339 7.77 12.61 9.64
C PHE A 339 8.07 14.03 10.16
N PRO A 340 9.13 14.70 9.70
CA PRO A 340 9.47 16.03 10.20
C PRO A 340 8.35 17.04 9.94
N LYS A 341 8.10 17.90 10.93
CA LYS A 341 7.14 18.98 10.82
C LYS A 341 7.64 20.05 9.84
N TRP A 342 6.79 20.46 8.93
CA TRP A 342 6.99 21.64 8.09
C TRP A 342 5.96 22.71 8.46
N GLN A 343 4.99 23.03 7.61
CA GLN A 343 3.88 23.91 7.99
C GLN A 343 2.91 23.21 8.95
N SER A 344 2.88 21.88 8.92
CA SER A 344 2.05 21.04 9.79
C SER A 344 2.77 19.74 10.17
N GLN A 345 2.14 18.94 11.03
CA GLN A 345 2.54 17.57 11.35
C GLN A 345 1.64 16.56 10.60
N ARG A 346 1.16 16.95 9.43
CA ARG A 346 0.26 16.15 8.63
C ARG A 346 1.01 14.99 7.98
N HIS A 347 0.52 13.77 8.21
CA HIS A 347 1.05 12.56 7.60
C HIS A 347 0.09 12.03 6.54
N LEU A 348 0.63 11.25 5.61
CA LEU A 348 -0.18 10.42 4.74
C LEU A 348 -0.11 8.96 5.18
N PHE A 349 -1.18 8.20 4.96
CA PHE A 349 -1.17 6.75 5.11
C PHE A 349 -1.85 6.06 3.91
N GLY A 350 -1.55 4.79 3.73
CA GLY A 350 -2.33 3.84 2.94
C GLY A 350 -2.76 2.71 3.86
N ALA A 351 -3.98 2.23 3.70
CA ALA A 351 -4.48 1.05 4.42
C ALA A 351 -4.66 -0.10 3.44
N GLY A 352 -4.53 -1.33 3.93
CA GLY A 352 -4.84 -2.57 3.22
C GLY A 352 -6.07 -3.21 3.79
N GLY A 353 -6.82 -3.92 2.96
CA GLY A 353 -8.04 -4.60 3.37
C GLY A 353 -8.46 -5.68 2.38
N TYR A 354 -9.68 -6.16 2.57
CA TYR A 354 -10.26 -7.20 1.73
C TYR A 354 -11.62 -6.79 1.21
N ALA A 355 -11.82 -6.98 -0.10
CA ALA A 355 -13.08 -6.75 -0.80
C ALA A 355 -13.64 -8.06 -1.39
N ILE A 356 -14.96 -8.09 -1.60
CA ILE A 356 -15.67 -9.17 -2.28
C ILE A 356 -15.98 -8.73 -3.70
N PHE A 357 -15.60 -9.54 -4.70
CA PHE A 357 -15.95 -9.25 -6.09
C PHE A 357 -17.46 -9.36 -6.34
N LYS A 358 -18.02 -8.40 -7.09
CA LYS A 358 -19.43 -8.37 -7.46
C LYS A 358 -19.85 -9.62 -8.25
N SER A 359 -18.95 -10.16 -9.08
CA SER A 359 -19.16 -11.36 -9.89
C SER A 359 -19.15 -12.67 -9.10
N SER A 360 -18.67 -12.67 -7.84
CA SER A 360 -18.65 -13.89 -7.00
C SER A 360 -20.06 -14.45 -6.81
N GLN A 361 -20.20 -15.75 -7.00
CA GLN A 361 -21.41 -16.50 -6.69
C GLN A 361 -21.39 -17.07 -5.24
N LYS A 362 -20.34 -16.74 -4.48
CA LYS A 362 -20.09 -17.25 -3.13
C LYS A 362 -19.89 -16.10 -2.13
N LYS A 363 -20.64 -15.03 -2.28
CA LYS A 363 -20.46 -13.79 -1.51
C LYS A 363 -20.58 -14.02 0.01
N ASP A 364 -21.54 -14.84 0.44
CA ASP A 364 -21.71 -15.15 1.86
C ASP A 364 -20.51 -15.93 2.41
N LEU A 365 -19.98 -16.87 1.64
CA LEU A 365 -18.78 -17.61 2.02
C LEU A 365 -17.54 -16.70 2.01
N ALA A 366 -17.44 -15.80 1.04
CA ALA A 366 -16.40 -14.78 0.99
C ALA A 366 -16.47 -13.88 2.22
N TRP A 367 -17.66 -13.44 2.62
CA TRP A 367 -17.86 -12.65 3.84
C TRP A 367 -17.39 -13.38 5.10
N GLU A 368 -17.82 -14.63 5.29
CA GLU A 368 -17.35 -15.44 6.42
C GLU A 368 -15.82 -15.57 6.44
N THR A 369 -15.21 -15.69 5.24
CA THR A 369 -13.75 -15.74 5.09
C THR A 369 -13.09 -14.40 5.44
N LEU A 370 -13.66 -13.26 5.01
CA LEU A 370 -13.16 -11.93 5.38
C LEU A 370 -13.10 -11.77 6.89
N LYS A 371 -14.16 -12.18 7.61
CA LYS A 371 -14.16 -12.14 9.09
C LYS A 371 -13.03 -12.96 9.71
N GLN A 372 -12.64 -14.09 9.10
CA GLN A 372 -11.47 -14.85 9.58
C GLN A 372 -10.15 -14.16 9.25
N LEU A 373 -10.04 -13.56 8.05
CA LEU A 373 -8.82 -12.86 7.62
C LEU A 373 -8.47 -11.67 8.52
N VAL A 374 -9.48 -10.95 9.01
CA VAL A 374 -9.27 -9.77 9.87
C VAL A 374 -9.16 -10.08 11.37
N LYS A 375 -9.18 -11.34 11.79
CA LYS A 375 -8.97 -11.73 13.19
C LYS A 375 -7.53 -11.49 13.64
N PRO A 376 -7.30 -11.07 14.92
CA PRO A 376 -5.96 -10.87 15.43
C PRO A 376 -5.04 -12.07 15.27
N GLU A 377 -5.53 -13.28 15.56
CA GLU A 377 -4.73 -14.51 15.43
C GLU A 377 -4.35 -14.88 13.99
N THR A 378 -5.03 -14.30 13.00
CA THR A 378 -4.74 -14.53 11.58
C THR A 378 -3.68 -13.56 11.06
N PHE A 379 -3.50 -12.41 11.70
CA PHE A 379 -2.62 -11.34 11.22
C PHE A 379 -1.18 -11.84 10.96
N ASP A 380 -0.57 -12.54 11.90
CA ASP A 380 0.81 -13.03 11.76
C ASP A 380 0.94 -14.18 10.75
N ILE A 381 -0.18 -14.81 10.39
CA ILE A 381 -0.23 -15.78 9.29
C ILE A 381 -0.19 -15.04 7.94
N VAL A 382 -0.93 -13.96 7.81
CA VAL A 382 -0.97 -13.13 6.59
C VAL A 382 0.32 -12.33 6.44
N PHE A 383 0.80 -11.71 7.52
CA PHE A 383 1.93 -10.78 7.53
C PHE A 383 3.05 -11.23 8.50
N PRO A 384 3.75 -12.33 8.21
CA PRO A 384 4.80 -12.80 9.12
C PRO A 384 6.00 -11.84 9.17
N GLY A 385 6.54 -11.61 10.36
CA GLY A 385 7.81 -10.87 10.52
C GLY A 385 7.73 -9.36 10.47
N ASN A 386 6.60 -8.76 10.84
CA ASN A 386 6.40 -7.29 10.86
C ASN A 386 6.61 -6.62 9.48
N VAL A 387 6.06 -7.23 8.44
CA VAL A 387 6.11 -6.71 7.06
C VAL A 387 5.02 -5.67 6.76
N THR A 388 4.23 -5.27 7.75
CA THR A 388 3.27 -4.16 7.71
C THR A 388 2.89 -3.73 9.13
N THR A 389 2.19 -2.61 9.28
CA THR A 389 1.62 -2.19 10.57
C THR A 389 0.24 -2.81 10.72
N PRO A 390 -0.06 -3.49 11.84
CA PRO A 390 -1.41 -3.99 12.11
C PRO A 390 -2.44 -2.87 12.15
N GLY A 391 -3.60 -3.09 11.52
CA GLY A 391 -4.78 -2.23 11.68
C GLY A 391 -5.42 -2.33 13.07
N ARG A 392 -5.16 -3.43 13.77
CA ARG A 392 -5.63 -3.71 15.13
C ARG A 392 -4.73 -3.08 16.18
N LYS A 393 -5.30 -2.25 17.08
CA LYS A 393 -4.56 -1.62 18.19
C LYS A 393 -3.96 -2.68 19.13
N SER A 394 -4.70 -3.74 19.42
CA SER A 394 -4.28 -4.83 20.32
C SER A 394 -3.02 -5.56 19.86
N LEU A 395 -2.71 -5.53 18.56
CA LEU A 395 -1.50 -6.12 18.00
C LEU A 395 -0.28 -5.19 18.05
N MET A 396 -0.46 -3.92 18.36
CA MET A 396 0.62 -2.94 18.49
C MET A 396 1.23 -3.01 19.88
N THR A 397 2.12 -3.97 20.11
CA THR A 397 2.70 -4.26 21.43
C THR A 397 4.22 -4.21 21.40
N ALA A 398 4.83 -3.90 22.56
CA ALA A 398 6.28 -3.94 22.73
C ALA A 398 6.86 -5.35 22.44
N GLU A 399 6.10 -6.40 22.72
CA GLU A 399 6.51 -7.78 22.48
C GLU A 399 6.66 -8.07 20.99
N ARG A 400 5.73 -7.60 20.15
CA ARG A 400 5.80 -7.73 18.68
C ARG A 400 7.10 -7.19 18.11
N TYR A 401 7.55 -6.06 18.62
CA TYR A 401 8.77 -5.38 18.15
C TYR A 401 10.01 -5.68 19.00
N ALA A 402 9.90 -6.56 20.00
CA ALA A 402 10.99 -6.85 20.92
C ALA A 402 12.23 -7.45 20.27
N LYS A 403 12.06 -8.23 19.20
CA LYS A 403 13.18 -8.94 18.53
C LYS A 403 13.64 -8.27 17.25
N THR A 404 12.76 -7.68 16.48
CA THR A 404 12.98 -7.35 15.06
C THR A 404 12.53 -5.95 14.66
N GLY A 405 12.10 -5.12 15.57
CA GLY A 405 11.55 -3.82 15.22
C GLY A 405 12.41 -2.64 15.63
N PRO A 406 12.06 -1.44 15.21
CA PRO A 406 12.60 -0.21 15.74
C PRO A 406 12.23 -0.08 17.22
N LYS A 407 13.04 0.64 17.99
CA LYS A 407 12.76 0.92 19.40
C LYS A 407 11.51 1.79 19.55
N ASN A 408 11.36 2.77 18.68
CA ASN A 408 10.25 3.74 18.68
C ASN A 408 9.05 3.27 17.80
N TRP A 409 8.75 1.98 17.83
CA TRP A 409 7.69 1.35 17.02
C TRP A 409 6.29 1.97 17.22
N SER A 410 6.02 2.58 18.38
CA SER A 410 4.72 3.19 18.67
C SER A 410 4.33 4.29 17.69
N VAL A 411 5.32 4.97 17.07
CA VAL A 411 5.05 6.03 16.08
C VAL A 411 4.25 5.54 14.88
N PHE A 412 4.29 4.25 14.57
CA PHE A 412 3.47 3.71 13.48
C PHE A 412 1.98 3.94 13.70
N TYR A 413 1.52 3.80 14.94
CA TYR A 413 0.11 4.03 15.29
C TYR A 413 -0.14 5.46 15.81
N ASP A 414 0.88 6.11 16.39
CA ASP A 414 0.81 7.48 16.89
C ASP A 414 0.42 8.48 15.79
N THR A 415 0.78 8.20 14.53
CA THR A 415 0.34 8.98 13.37
C THR A 415 -1.17 9.06 13.20
N LEU A 416 -1.93 8.06 13.67
CA LEU A 416 -3.39 8.09 13.64
C LEU A 416 -3.99 8.64 14.93
N THR A 417 -3.39 8.31 16.09
CA THR A 417 -4.00 8.60 17.40
C THR A 417 -3.61 9.97 17.93
N LYS A 418 -2.45 10.51 17.55
CA LYS A 418 -1.94 11.80 18.02
C LYS A 418 -1.99 12.91 16.96
N HIS A 419 -2.20 12.54 15.69
CA HIS A 419 -2.21 13.45 14.55
C HIS A 419 -3.52 13.28 13.76
N PRO A 420 -4.65 13.83 14.25
CA PRO A 420 -5.96 13.67 13.62
C PRO A 420 -6.05 14.28 12.21
N GLU A 421 -5.11 15.15 11.84
CA GLU A 421 -4.91 15.70 10.50
C GLU A 421 -4.31 14.70 9.51
N THR A 422 -3.85 13.53 9.98
CA THR A 422 -3.36 12.43 9.13
C THR A 422 -4.47 11.90 8.23
N MET A 423 -4.17 11.70 6.97
CA MET A 423 -5.16 11.34 5.96
C MET A 423 -4.65 10.24 5.02
N PRO A 424 -5.56 9.51 4.35
CA PRO A 424 -5.15 8.57 3.33
C PRO A 424 -4.56 9.30 2.12
N ILE A 425 -3.75 8.59 1.36
CA ILE A 425 -3.28 9.10 0.07
C ILE A 425 -4.47 9.39 -0.86
N PRO A 426 -4.38 10.38 -1.75
CA PRO A 426 -5.42 10.60 -2.74
C PRO A 426 -5.50 9.39 -3.68
N ALA A 427 -6.66 8.76 -3.73
CA ALA A 427 -6.91 7.58 -4.55
C ALA A 427 -8.27 7.70 -5.27
N PRO A 428 -8.42 8.66 -6.19
CA PRO A 428 -9.65 8.81 -6.95
C PRO A 428 -9.86 7.62 -7.89
N PRO A 429 -11.06 7.48 -8.50
CA PRO A 429 -11.32 6.41 -9.45
C PRO A 429 -10.34 6.32 -10.63
N TYR A 430 -9.68 7.43 -10.97
CA TYR A 430 -8.63 7.48 -12.00
C TYR A 430 -7.20 7.37 -11.41
N TYR A 431 -7.03 6.72 -10.25
CA TYR A 431 -5.76 6.57 -9.54
C TYR A 431 -4.61 6.11 -10.45
N ASN A 432 -4.83 5.13 -11.32
CA ASN A 432 -3.78 4.60 -12.19
C ASN A 432 -3.24 5.67 -13.16
N ALA A 433 -4.10 6.50 -13.73
CA ALA A 433 -3.70 7.61 -14.60
C ALA A 433 -2.95 8.67 -13.79
N MET A 434 -3.45 9.02 -12.60
CA MET A 434 -2.81 9.98 -11.69
C MET A 434 -1.41 9.51 -11.27
N ALA A 435 -1.25 8.26 -10.81
CA ALA A 435 0.03 7.73 -10.38
C ALA A 435 1.05 7.68 -11.53
N THR A 436 0.61 7.30 -12.73
CA THR A 436 1.46 7.31 -13.93
C THR A 436 1.92 8.71 -14.29
N ALA A 437 1.01 9.69 -14.32
CA ALA A 437 1.34 11.09 -14.59
C ALA A 437 2.29 11.66 -13.53
N LEU A 438 2.02 11.40 -12.24
CA LEU A 438 2.90 11.81 -11.15
C LEU A 438 4.33 11.30 -11.34
N ASN A 439 4.49 10.01 -11.63
CA ASN A 439 5.81 9.40 -11.81
C ASN A 439 6.57 10.03 -12.98
N GLN A 440 5.89 10.26 -14.12
CA GLN A 440 6.46 10.90 -15.29
C GLN A 440 6.88 12.34 -15.00
N ARG A 441 6.00 13.15 -14.39
CA ARG A 441 6.26 14.55 -14.11
C ARG A 441 7.29 14.75 -13.01
N THR A 442 7.31 13.90 -11.98
CA THR A 442 8.38 13.91 -10.97
C THR A 442 9.74 13.59 -11.60
N THR A 443 9.82 12.58 -12.47
CA THR A 443 11.05 12.26 -13.19
C THR A 443 11.51 13.40 -14.09
N GLN A 444 10.57 14.08 -14.76
CA GLN A 444 10.84 15.28 -15.55
C GLN A 444 11.42 16.40 -14.67
N ALA A 445 10.78 16.70 -13.52
CA ALA A 445 11.23 17.72 -12.57
C ALA A 445 12.67 17.47 -12.07
N MET A 446 12.93 16.22 -11.65
CA MET A 446 14.27 15.80 -11.18
C MET A 446 15.34 15.87 -12.27
N SER A 447 14.97 15.84 -13.53
CA SER A 447 15.91 15.91 -14.67
C SER A 447 16.12 17.35 -15.17
N SER A 448 15.06 18.16 -15.21
CA SER A 448 15.11 19.55 -15.66
C SER A 448 15.54 20.54 -14.56
N GLY A 449 15.27 20.18 -13.30
CA GLY A 449 15.43 21.08 -12.16
C GLY A 449 14.33 22.16 -12.05
N ASP A 450 13.17 21.93 -12.71
CA ASP A 450 12.03 22.85 -12.75
C ASP A 450 10.77 22.15 -12.24
N ALA A 451 10.49 22.33 -10.95
CA ALA A 451 9.30 21.77 -10.29
C ALA A 451 8.01 22.39 -10.84
N LYS A 452 7.99 23.71 -11.08
CA LYS A 452 6.79 24.43 -11.50
C LYS A 452 6.30 23.97 -12.86
N ALA A 453 7.16 23.91 -13.86
CA ALA A 453 6.79 23.45 -15.20
C ALA A 453 6.32 22.00 -15.21
N ALA A 454 6.96 21.11 -14.43
CA ALA A 454 6.54 19.73 -14.31
C ALA A 454 5.15 19.58 -13.64
N LEU A 455 4.88 20.37 -12.59
CA LEU A 455 3.61 20.35 -11.87
C LEU A 455 2.47 21.04 -12.61
N ASP A 456 2.74 22.05 -13.45
CA ASP A 456 1.76 22.58 -14.41
C ASP A 456 1.35 21.49 -15.43
N GLY A 457 2.33 20.70 -15.87
CA GLY A 457 2.06 19.53 -16.70
C GLY A 457 1.23 18.47 -15.96
N LEU A 458 1.54 18.21 -14.69
CA LEU A 458 0.77 17.27 -13.86
C LEU A 458 -0.67 17.76 -13.67
N GLN A 459 -0.87 19.06 -13.39
CA GLN A 459 -2.19 19.67 -13.26
C GLN A 459 -3.06 19.34 -14.49
N ASN A 460 -2.53 19.62 -15.69
CA ASN A 460 -3.24 19.35 -16.95
C ASN A 460 -3.51 17.85 -17.18
N ASP A 461 -2.57 16.98 -16.78
CA ASP A 461 -2.75 15.53 -16.93
C ASP A 461 -3.86 15.01 -15.99
N LEU A 462 -3.94 15.54 -14.76
CA LEU A 462 -4.97 15.19 -13.79
C LEU A 462 -6.35 15.72 -14.20
N GLU A 463 -6.45 16.95 -14.73
CA GLU A 463 -7.71 17.50 -15.26
C GLU A 463 -8.28 16.62 -16.37
N LYS A 464 -7.44 16.12 -17.27
CA LYS A 464 -7.85 15.19 -18.33
C LYS A 464 -8.24 13.83 -17.79
N ALA A 465 -7.60 13.35 -16.73
CA ALA A 465 -7.91 12.04 -16.14
C ALA A 465 -9.21 12.06 -15.33
N ALA A 466 -9.58 13.23 -14.79
CA ALA A 466 -10.81 13.45 -14.02
C ALA A 466 -12.04 13.71 -14.86
N SER A 467 -11.87 14.10 -16.16
CA SER A 467 -12.97 14.34 -17.14
C SER A 467 -13.49 13.03 -17.74
#